data_7a4a5e30c59cb28c034e90bf52d8d029
#
_entry.id   7a4a5e30c59cb28c034e90bf52d8d029
#
_cell.length_a   1.000
_cell.length_b   1.000
_cell.length_c   1.000
_cell.angle_alpha   90.00
_cell.angle_beta   90.00
_cell.angle_gamma   90.00
#
_symmetry.space_group_name_H-M   'P 1'
#
loop_
_entity.id
_entity.type
_entity.pdbx_description
1 polymer ?
#
loop_
_entity_poly.entity_id
_entity_poly.type
_entity_poly.pdbx_seq_one_letter_code
_entity_poly.pdbx_strand_id
1 'polypeptide(L)'
;MAGCLVLVTAQFCSAAGFAIYEWSARDFALGGATVGRADDPAALASNPAGITQLDGIQVMAGVMPIKPLMTIDTPGKSTDTDDDAIFLPPHFYATWKVNDRYSIGLGTF
;
A
#
# COMPACT_ATOMS: atom_id res chain seq x y z
N MET A 1 -25.53 27.45 -8.09
CA MET A 1 -24.42 26.70 -8.73
C MET A 1 -23.16 26.99 -7.94
N ALA A 2 -22.71 26.07 -7.08
CA ALA A 2 -21.48 26.22 -6.31
C ALA A 2 -20.35 25.57 -7.13
N GLY A 3 -19.43 26.41 -7.66
CA GLY A 3 -18.25 25.93 -8.37
C GLY A 3 -17.25 25.37 -7.39
N CYS A 4 -16.94 24.09 -7.49
CA CYS A 4 -15.87 23.44 -6.74
C CYS A 4 -14.54 23.83 -7.39
N LEU A 5 -13.77 24.70 -6.74
CA LEU A 5 -12.42 25.08 -7.18
C LEU A 5 -11.45 23.99 -6.72
N VAL A 6 -11.07 23.10 -7.62
CA VAL A 6 -10.02 22.12 -7.36
C VAL A 6 -8.68 22.80 -7.60
N LEU A 7 -7.97 23.12 -6.51
CA LEU A 7 -6.59 23.57 -6.56
C LEU A 7 -5.69 22.34 -6.77
N VAL A 8 -5.27 22.08 -8.00
CA VAL A 8 -4.24 21.10 -8.33
C VAL A 8 -2.90 21.76 -8.05
N THR A 9 -2.33 21.50 -6.88
CA THR A 9 -0.91 21.80 -6.63
C THR A 9 -0.06 20.75 -7.32
N ALA A 10 0.58 21.11 -8.43
CA ALA A 10 1.59 20.27 -9.05
C ALA A 10 2.77 20.14 -8.08
N GLN A 11 2.85 19.02 -7.38
CA GLN A 11 4.01 18.65 -6.60
C GLN A 11 5.07 18.10 -7.56
N PHE A 12 6.33 18.45 -7.33
CA PHE A 12 7.44 17.86 -8.07
C PHE A 12 7.45 16.36 -7.77
N CYS A 13 6.97 15.55 -8.70
CA CYS A 13 7.01 14.10 -8.58
C CYS A 13 8.46 13.63 -8.80
N SER A 14 9.11 13.22 -7.72
CA SER A 14 10.25 12.31 -7.84
C SER A 14 9.67 10.92 -8.14
N ALA A 15 9.88 10.44 -9.35
CA ALA A 15 9.47 9.09 -9.72
C ALA A 15 10.44 8.09 -9.07
N ALA A 16 9.94 7.24 -8.19
CA ALA A 16 10.66 6.07 -7.74
C ALA A 16 10.83 5.10 -8.92
N GLY A 17 12.00 4.47 -9.05
CA GLY A 17 12.29 3.55 -10.16
C GLY A 17 11.47 2.24 -10.11
N PHE A 18 10.77 1.98 -9.01
CA PHE A 18 9.88 0.84 -8.81
C PHE A 18 8.74 1.21 -7.87
N ALA A 19 7.66 0.47 -7.91
CA ALA A 19 6.55 0.60 -6.98
C ALA A 19 6.24 -0.76 -6.33
N ILE A 20 5.88 -0.72 -5.05
CA ILE A 20 5.42 -1.87 -4.30
C ILE A 20 3.90 -1.73 -4.22
N TYR A 21 3.18 -2.70 -4.79
CA TYR A 21 1.72 -2.70 -4.83
C TYR A 21 1.09 -3.61 -3.79
N GLU A 22 1.93 -4.40 -3.13
CA GLU A 22 1.51 -5.36 -2.12
C GLU A 22 1.52 -4.69 -0.75
N TRP A 23 0.33 -4.44 -0.22
CA TRP A 23 0.11 -3.69 1.01
C TRP A 23 0.03 -4.57 2.26
N SER A 24 0.14 -5.90 2.08
CA SER A 24 0.16 -6.87 3.17
C SER A 24 0.87 -8.15 2.74
N ALA A 25 1.25 -8.99 3.71
CA ALA A 25 1.81 -10.31 3.43
C ALA A 25 0.88 -11.19 2.59
N ARG A 26 -0.43 -11.00 2.74
CA ARG A 26 -1.44 -11.70 1.96
C ARG A 26 -1.51 -11.17 0.51
N ASP A 27 -1.45 -9.86 0.33
CA ASP A 27 -1.36 -9.24 -1.00
C ASP A 27 -0.16 -9.79 -1.76
N PHE A 28 0.98 -9.85 -1.08
CA PHE A 28 2.21 -10.40 -1.64
C PHE A 28 2.04 -11.87 -2.05
N ALA A 29 1.47 -12.69 -1.17
CA ALA A 29 1.23 -14.11 -1.45
C ALA A 29 0.27 -14.35 -2.62
N LEU A 30 -0.62 -13.40 -2.91
CA LEU A 30 -1.59 -13.44 -4.01
C LEU A 30 -1.13 -12.66 -5.25
N GLY A 31 0.12 -12.16 -5.26
CA GLY A 31 0.65 -11.37 -6.38
C GLY A 31 -0.14 -10.09 -6.66
N GLY A 32 -0.68 -9.43 -5.62
CA GLY A 32 -1.49 -8.22 -5.74
C GLY A 32 -2.94 -8.45 -6.18
N ALA A 33 -3.40 -9.71 -6.32
CA ALA A 33 -4.75 -10.03 -6.77
C ALA A 33 -5.81 -9.87 -5.65
N THR A 34 -5.80 -8.74 -4.95
CA THR A 34 -6.64 -8.48 -3.77
C THR A 34 -7.62 -7.32 -3.92
N VAL A 35 -7.52 -6.52 -5.00
CA VAL A 35 -8.36 -5.33 -5.22
C VAL A 35 -9.88 -5.64 -5.19
N GLY A 36 -10.28 -6.79 -5.71
CA GLY A 36 -11.68 -7.25 -5.67
C GLY A 36 -12.04 -8.01 -4.40
N ARG A 37 -11.13 -8.11 -3.45
CA ARG A 37 -11.24 -8.96 -2.28
C ARG A 37 -11.11 -8.13 -1.00
N ALA A 38 -12.20 -7.95 -0.30
CA ALA A 38 -12.26 -7.13 0.90
C ALA A 38 -12.59 -7.99 2.12
N ASP A 39 -11.69 -8.91 2.45
CA ASP A 39 -11.86 -9.87 3.54
C ASP A 39 -10.84 -9.68 4.68
N ASP A 40 -10.03 -8.62 4.60
CA ASP A 40 -9.12 -8.17 5.67
C ASP A 40 -8.94 -6.64 5.65
N PRO A 41 -8.40 -6.03 6.73
CA PRO A 41 -8.21 -4.58 6.83
C PRO A 41 -7.27 -3.95 5.79
N ALA A 42 -6.38 -4.72 5.13
CA ALA A 42 -5.51 -4.21 4.08
C ALA A 42 -6.29 -3.80 2.82
N ALA A 43 -7.54 -4.22 2.69
CA ALA A 43 -8.45 -3.71 1.67
C ALA A 43 -8.52 -2.18 1.67
N LEU A 44 -8.26 -1.52 2.81
CA LEU A 44 -8.21 -0.07 2.91
C LEU A 44 -7.21 0.57 1.93
N ALA A 45 -6.09 -0.08 1.66
CA ALA A 45 -5.06 0.42 0.76
C ALA A 45 -5.42 0.23 -0.72
N SER A 46 -5.99 -0.91 -1.09
CA SER A 46 -6.27 -1.27 -2.48
C SER A 46 -7.70 -0.91 -2.93
N ASN A 47 -8.68 -1.04 -2.04
CA ASN A 47 -10.10 -0.80 -2.30
C ASN A 47 -10.80 -0.30 -1.03
N PRO A 48 -10.72 1.00 -0.69
CA PRO A 48 -11.30 1.54 0.55
C PRO A 48 -12.80 1.27 0.69
N ALA A 49 -13.55 1.19 -0.40
CA ALA A 49 -14.97 0.86 -0.35
C ALA A 49 -15.23 -0.56 0.17
N GLY A 50 -14.25 -1.45 0.02
CA GLY A 50 -14.33 -2.83 0.46
C GLY A 50 -14.45 -2.99 1.98
N ILE A 51 -13.95 -2.02 2.77
CA ILE A 51 -14.02 -2.13 4.25
C ILE A 51 -15.46 -2.17 4.79
N THR A 52 -16.45 -1.81 4.00
CA THR A 52 -17.87 -1.94 4.37
C THR A 52 -18.31 -3.38 4.54
N GLN A 53 -17.57 -4.34 3.98
CA GLN A 53 -17.82 -5.77 4.08
C GLN A 53 -17.20 -6.38 5.35
N LEU A 54 -16.34 -5.66 6.04
CA LEU A 54 -15.66 -6.12 7.24
C LEU A 54 -16.53 -5.84 8.46
N ASP A 55 -16.91 -6.88 9.19
CA ASP A 55 -17.76 -6.72 10.36
C ASP A 55 -16.97 -6.35 11.62
N GLY A 56 -17.57 -5.50 12.45
CA GLY A 56 -17.05 -5.11 13.75
C GLY A 56 -15.77 -4.25 13.66
N ILE A 57 -14.87 -4.48 14.61
CA ILE A 57 -13.54 -3.82 14.65
C ILE A 57 -12.51 -4.88 14.27
N GLN A 58 -11.68 -4.54 13.28
CA GLN A 58 -10.57 -5.38 12.86
C GLN A 58 -9.28 -4.57 12.85
N VAL A 59 -8.19 -5.20 13.27
CA VAL A 59 -6.86 -4.59 13.30
C VAL A 59 -5.86 -5.56 12.69
N MET A 60 -5.00 -5.04 11.84
CA MET A 60 -3.88 -5.79 11.25
C MET A 60 -2.61 -4.96 11.32
N ALA A 61 -1.52 -5.60 11.65
CA ALA A 61 -0.18 -5.00 11.63
C ALA A 61 0.84 -6.00 11.12
N GLY A 62 1.86 -5.52 10.46
CA GLY A 62 2.95 -6.36 9.98
C GLY A 62 4.14 -5.56 9.50
N VAL A 63 5.16 -6.30 9.10
CA VAL A 63 6.35 -5.78 8.42
C VAL A 63 6.62 -6.65 7.19
N MET A 64 7.15 -6.05 6.14
CA MET A 64 7.50 -6.75 4.92
C MET A 64 9.00 -6.64 4.68
N PRO A 65 9.80 -7.68 4.92
CA PRO A 65 11.22 -7.63 4.62
C PRO A 65 11.43 -7.63 3.09
N ILE A 66 12.09 -6.58 2.60
CA ILE A 66 12.41 -6.40 1.19
C ILE A 66 13.92 -6.35 1.05
N LYS A 67 14.47 -7.24 0.24
CA LYS A 67 15.86 -7.20 -0.19
C LYS A 67 15.89 -6.88 -1.68
N PRO A 68 16.20 -5.64 -2.08
CA PRO A 68 16.34 -5.29 -3.49
C PRO A 68 17.63 -5.91 -4.04
N LEU A 69 17.51 -6.62 -5.16
CA LEU A 69 18.64 -7.10 -5.93
C LEU A 69 18.57 -6.41 -7.29
N MET A 70 19.46 -5.47 -7.53
CA MET A 70 19.45 -4.68 -8.75
C MET A 70 20.90 -4.44 -9.22
N THR A 71 21.14 -4.61 -10.50
CA THR A 71 22.38 -4.23 -11.18
C THR A 71 22.07 -3.07 -12.12
N ILE A 72 22.84 -2.01 -12.03
CA ILE A 72 22.72 -0.85 -12.90
C ILE A 72 23.92 -0.87 -13.85
N ASP A 73 23.66 -1.13 -15.12
CA ASP A 73 24.65 -1.10 -16.17
C ASP A 73 24.65 0.26 -16.88
N THR A 74 25.79 0.94 -16.82
CA THR A 74 26.05 2.16 -17.58
C THR A 74 27.24 1.92 -18.53
N PRO A 75 27.38 2.67 -19.63
CA PRO A 75 28.54 2.52 -20.52
C PRO A 75 29.86 2.61 -19.75
N GLY A 76 30.53 1.47 -19.63
CA GLY A 76 31.84 1.37 -18.96
C GLY A 76 31.78 1.10 -17.44
N LYS A 77 30.59 0.97 -16.82
CA LYS A 77 30.48 0.66 -15.40
C LYS A 77 29.21 -0.13 -15.10
N SER A 78 29.37 -1.29 -14.43
CA SER A 78 28.30 -2.00 -13.76
C SER A 78 28.36 -1.72 -12.26
N THR A 79 27.24 -1.46 -11.63
CA THR A 79 27.15 -1.21 -10.19
C THR A 79 25.99 -2.03 -9.64
N ASP A 80 26.28 -2.93 -8.71
CA ASP A 80 25.27 -3.71 -7.98
C ASP A 80 24.74 -2.89 -6.79
N THR A 81 23.50 -3.14 -6.42
CA THR A 81 22.97 -2.66 -5.15
C THR A 81 23.69 -3.33 -3.99
N ASP A 82 23.68 -2.65 -2.83
CA ASP A 82 24.20 -3.22 -1.59
C ASP A 82 23.41 -4.48 -1.23
N ASP A 83 24.08 -5.62 -1.36
CA ASP A 83 23.50 -6.94 -1.13
C ASP A 83 23.06 -7.18 0.32
N ASP A 84 23.52 -6.35 1.25
CA ASP A 84 23.22 -6.48 2.68
C ASP A 84 22.05 -5.57 3.13
N ALA A 85 21.56 -4.70 2.28
CA ALA A 85 20.45 -3.81 2.63
C ALA A 85 19.12 -4.55 2.68
N ILE A 86 18.52 -4.65 3.85
CA ILE A 86 17.16 -5.17 4.06
C ILE A 86 16.29 -4.01 4.55
N PHE A 87 15.23 -3.73 3.80
CA PHE A 87 14.21 -2.76 4.18
C PHE A 87 13.05 -3.47 4.87
N LEU A 88 12.52 -2.87 5.93
CA LEU A 88 11.43 -3.41 6.74
C LEU A 88 10.27 -2.41 6.81
N PRO A 89 9.59 -2.08 5.69
CA PRO A 89 8.43 -1.20 5.75
C PRO A 89 7.35 -1.80 6.66
N PRO A 90 6.95 -1.09 7.71
CA PRO A 90 5.86 -1.51 8.56
C PRO A 90 4.54 -1.12 7.91
N HIS A 91 3.49 -1.90 8.16
CA HIS A 91 2.13 -1.55 7.81
C HIS A 91 1.20 -1.78 8.99
N PHE A 92 0.17 -0.94 9.09
CA PHE A 92 -0.85 -1.04 10.11
C PHE A 92 -2.19 -0.62 9.51
N TYR A 93 -3.23 -1.39 9.80
CA TYR A 93 -4.60 -1.09 9.39
C TYR A 93 -5.55 -1.33 10.56
N ALA A 94 -6.53 -0.44 10.70
CA ALA A 94 -7.65 -0.61 11.60
C ALA A 94 -8.93 -0.24 10.86
N THR A 95 -9.95 -1.06 10.97
CA THR A 95 -11.27 -0.82 10.37
C THR A 95 -12.35 -1.01 11.42
N TRP A 96 -13.40 -0.21 11.32
CA TRP A 96 -14.56 -0.30 12.18
C TRP A 96 -15.84 -0.08 11.38
N LYS A 97 -16.69 -1.09 11.34
CA LYS A 97 -18.05 -0.97 10.83
C LYS A 97 -18.94 -0.41 11.93
N VAL A 98 -19.24 0.88 11.85
CA VAL A 98 -20.07 1.59 12.83
C VAL A 98 -21.53 1.15 12.72
N ASN A 99 -22.03 1.01 11.49
CA ASN A 99 -23.35 0.52 11.14
C ASN A 99 -23.41 0.15 9.64
N ASP A 100 -24.60 -0.20 9.13
CA ASP A 100 -24.78 -0.61 7.73
C ASP A 100 -24.51 0.50 6.69
N ARG A 101 -24.36 1.75 7.12
CA ARG A 101 -24.13 2.91 6.25
C ARG A 101 -22.72 3.49 6.38
N TYR A 102 -22.06 3.27 7.51
CA TYR A 102 -20.78 3.90 7.82
C TYR A 102 -19.76 2.88 8.30
N SER A 103 -18.63 2.88 7.62
CA SER A 103 -17.41 2.20 8.03
C SER A 103 -16.26 3.21 8.05
N ILE A 104 -15.38 3.08 9.01
CA ILE A 104 -14.21 3.95 9.20
C ILE A 104 -12.98 3.08 9.10
N GLY A 105 -11.95 3.58 8.44
CA GLY A 105 -10.66 2.92 8.34
C GLY A 105 -9.51 3.89 8.54
N LEU A 106 -8.46 3.40 9.18
CA LEU A 106 -7.16 4.07 9.34
C LEU A 106 -6.08 3.11 8.91
N GLY A 107 -5.15 3.58 8.10
CA GLY A 107 -4.00 2.78 7.65
C GLY A 107 -2.74 3.61 7.49
N THR A 108 -1.60 2.95 7.67
CA THR A 108 -0.27 3.42 7.30
C THR A 108 0.47 2.30 6.59
N PHE A 109 1.15 2.67 5.49
CA PHE A 109 1.83 1.73 4.58
C PHE A 109 2.84 2.48 3.72
#